data_fde31695386e391c73228cb6ff35043a
#
_entry.id   fde31695386e391c73228cb6ff35043a
#
_cell.length_a   1.000
_cell.length_b   1.000
_cell.length_c   1.000
_cell.angle_alpha   90.00
_cell.angle_beta   90.00
_cell.angle_gamma   90.00
#
_symmetry.space_group_name_H-M   'P 1'
#
loop_
_entity.id
_entity.type
_entity.pdbx_description
1 polymer ?
#
loop_
_entity_poly.entity_id
_entity_poly.type
_entity_poly.pdbx_seq_one_letter_code
_entity_poly.pdbx_strand_id
1 'polypeptide(L)'
;LLTGDTSVFDAQWHEAMQLVVKTFKEQQRKDNLGPYSFMRDCDRPTDSQINGGFGAPVKPVGLIVSAFRPSDDATQYGFLIPSNMFAVVSLRQLAEIETKVLKNTEFAAECKALADEVDAAIQKHAVVNHPVCGKVYAFEVDGFGNSYCMDDANVPSLLAAPYLGFCSPDDPL
;
A
#
# COMPACT_ATOMS: atom_id res chain seq x y z
N LEU A 1 -10.01 16.50 -8.85
CA LEU A 1 -9.08 16.82 -9.93
C LEU A 1 -9.76 16.85 -11.30
N LEU A 2 -10.60 15.87 -11.66
CA LEU A 2 -11.29 15.81 -12.95
C LEU A 2 -12.29 16.96 -13.18
N THR A 3 -12.94 17.43 -12.10
CA THR A 3 -13.93 18.51 -12.16
C THR A 3 -13.32 19.89 -11.99
N GLY A 4 -12.11 19.98 -11.45
CA GLY A 4 -11.50 21.24 -11.01
C GLY A 4 -12.12 21.83 -9.74
N ASP A 5 -13.13 21.19 -9.15
CA ASP A 5 -13.72 21.62 -7.89
C ASP A 5 -12.80 21.25 -6.72
N THR A 6 -12.35 22.26 -5.99
CA THR A 6 -11.45 22.12 -4.84
C THR A 6 -12.17 22.34 -3.50
N SER A 7 -13.47 22.62 -3.51
CA SER A 7 -14.23 22.96 -2.30
C SER A 7 -14.32 21.81 -1.28
N VAL A 8 -14.08 20.58 -1.75
CA VAL A 8 -14.09 19.38 -0.90
C VAL A 8 -12.82 19.23 -0.02
N PHE A 9 -11.75 19.96 -0.36
CA PHE A 9 -10.48 19.91 0.36
C PHE A 9 -10.48 20.93 1.51
N ASP A 10 -11.35 20.71 2.46
CA ASP A 10 -11.49 21.54 3.67
C ASP A 10 -10.60 21.05 4.83
N ALA A 11 -10.73 21.69 6.00
CA ALA A 11 -9.95 21.33 7.19
C ALA A 11 -10.25 19.91 7.69
N GLN A 12 -11.49 19.44 7.58
CA GLN A 12 -11.88 18.09 7.99
C GLN A 12 -11.29 17.04 7.06
N TRP A 13 -11.29 17.32 5.76
CA TRP A 13 -10.61 16.46 4.77
C TRP A 13 -9.11 16.38 5.05
N HIS A 14 -8.47 17.53 5.33
CA HIS A 14 -7.04 17.57 5.66
C HIS A 14 -6.72 16.74 6.91
N GLU A 15 -7.48 16.88 8.00
CA GLU A 15 -7.33 16.07 9.21
C GLU A 15 -7.48 14.57 8.93
N ALA A 16 -8.46 14.19 8.11
CA ALA A 16 -8.63 12.79 7.70
C ALA A 16 -7.41 12.27 6.92
N MET A 17 -6.81 13.07 6.04
CA MET A 17 -5.61 12.67 5.29
C MET A 17 -4.38 12.56 6.20
N GLN A 18 -4.25 13.41 7.20
CA GLN A 18 -3.20 13.24 8.21
C GLN A 18 -3.33 11.92 8.97
N LEU A 19 -4.55 11.51 9.32
CA LEU A 19 -4.82 10.21 9.96
C LEU A 19 -4.48 9.04 9.02
N VAL A 20 -4.78 9.14 7.73
CA VAL A 20 -4.40 8.13 6.74
C VAL A 20 -2.88 7.98 6.66
N VAL A 21 -2.14 9.08 6.53
CA VAL A 21 -0.67 9.06 6.46
C VAL A 21 -0.06 8.51 7.75
N LYS A 22 -0.61 8.91 8.92
CA LYS A 22 -0.22 8.34 10.21
C LYS A 22 -0.42 6.82 10.24
N THR A 23 -1.59 6.33 9.80
CA THR A 23 -1.90 4.90 9.73
C THR A 23 -0.93 4.16 8.82
N PHE A 24 -0.59 4.71 7.66
CA PHE A 24 0.41 4.11 6.76
C PHE A 24 1.76 3.95 7.45
N LYS A 25 2.23 4.99 8.15
CA LYS A 25 3.50 4.94 8.90
C LYS A 25 3.47 3.90 10.03
N GLU A 26 2.38 3.82 10.79
CA GLU A 26 2.19 2.81 11.83
C GLU A 26 2.20 1.39 11.24
N GLN A 27 1.58 1.21 10.07
CA GLN A 27 1.53 -0.08 9.38
C GLN A 27 2.83 -0.43 8.61
N GLN A 28 3.81 0.46 8.52
CA GLN A 28 5.17 0.06 8.14
C GLN A 28 5.85 -0.81 9.22
N ARG A 29 5.34 -0.81 10.46
CA ARG A 29 5.76 -1.65 11.59
C ARG A 29 7.26 -1.54 11.91
N LYS A 30 7.85 -0.37 11.74
CA LYS A 30 9.28 -0.14 11.96
C LYS A 30 9.70 -0.37 13.40
N ASP A 31 8.86 0.04 14.36
CA ASP A 31 9.16 0.02 15.80
C ASP A 31 8.37 -1.05 16.56
N ASN A 32 7.14 -1.34 16.11
CA ASN A 32 6.22 -2.29 16.75
C ASN A 32 5.17 -2.79 15.74
N LEU A 33 4.25 -3.65 16.18
CA LEU A 33 3.21 -4.22 15.32
C LEU A 33 2.11 -3.23 14.89
N GLY A 34 2.13 -2.01 15.44
CA GLY A 34 1.07 -1.02 15.24
C GLY A 34 -0.15 -1.27 16.13
N PRO A 35 -1.12 -0.33 16.13
CA PRO A 35 -2.31 -0.42 16.98
C PRO A 35 -3.42 -1.29 16.38
N TYR A 36 -3.32 -1.68 15.09
CA TYR A 36 -4.39 -2.35 14.38
C TYR A 36 -4.23 -3.86 14.40
N SER A 37 -5.24 -4.53 14.90
CA SER A 37 -5.38 -5.99 14.84
C SER A 37 -6.82 -6.34 14.46
N PHE A 38 -7.01 -7.49 13.82
CA PHE A 38 -8.33 -7.96 13.44
C PHE A 38 -8.42 -9.46 13.64
N MET A 39 -9.35 -9.86 14.48
CA MET A 39 -9.77 -11.26 14.64
C MET A 39 -11.28 -11.34 14.73
N ARG A 40 -11.83 -12.37 14.12
CA ARG A 40 -13.23 -12.75 14.29
C ARG A 40 -13.34 -14.28 14.35
N ASP A 41 -14.40 -14.76 14.98
CA ASP A 41 -14.81 -16.16 14.89
C ASP A 41 -15.42 -16.40 13.49
N CYS A 42 -14.88 -17.36 12.76
CA CYS A 42 -15.26 -17.64 11.37
C CYS A 42 -14.93 -19.08 10.97
N ASP A 43 -15.70 -19.59 10.00
CA ASP A 43 -15.54 -20.95 9.50
C ASP A 43 -14.34 -21.07 8.51
N ARG A 44 -13.89 -19.95 7.94
CA ARG A 44 -12.80 -19.91 6.98
C ARG A 44 -11.59 -19.21 7.57
N PRO A 45 -10.41 -19.85 7.63
CA PRO A 45 -9.19 -19.23 8.14
C PRO A 45 -8.80 -17.94 7.41
N THR A 46 -9.19 -17.78 6.12
CA THR A 46 -8.91 -16.58 5.33
C THR A 46 -9.77 -15.38 5.70
N ASP A 47 -10.82 -15.57 6.50
CA ASP A 47 -11.72 -14.49 6.91
C ASP A 47 -11.26 -13.78 8.20
N SER A 48 -10.11 -14.16 8.74
CA SER A 48 -9.54 -13.60 9.98
C SER A 48 -8.02 -13.55 9.90
N GLN A 49 -7.39 -12.81 10.81
CA GLN A 49 -5.94 -12.73 10.90
C GLN A 49 -5.40 -13.67 11.98
N ILE A 50 -4.25 -14.30 11.70
CA ILE A 50 -3.48 -15.09 12.66
C ILE A 50 -2.69 -14.20 13.63
N ASN A 51 -1.95 -14.79 14.55
CA ASN A 51 -1.05 -14.12 15.49
C ASN A 51 -1.72 -12.97 16.27
N GLY A 52 -2.86 -13.26 16.89
CA GLY A 52 -3.59 -12.27 17.68
C GLY A 52 -4.15 -11.12 16.84
N GLY A 53 -4.42 -11.38 15.57
CA GLY A 53 -5.01 -10.39 14.66
C GLY A 53 -3.99 -9.54 13.89
N PHE A 54 -2.69 -9.78 14.08
CA PHE A 54 -1.64 -9.00 13.42
C PHE A 54 -1.19 -9.60 12.08
N GLY A 55 -1.66 -10.79 11.73
CA GLY A 55 -1.31 -11.48 10.50
C GLY A 55 0.05 -12.18 10.54
N ALA A 56 0.55 -12.59 9.37
CA ALA A 56 1.85 -13.22 9.26
C ALA A 56 3.00 -12.25 9.65
N PRO A 57 4.09 -12.76 10.24
CA PRO A 57 5.25 -11.93 10.55
C PRO A 57 5.82 -11.26 9.31
N VAL A 58 6.22 -10.01 9.43
CA VAL A 58 6.91 -9.25 8.39
C VAL A 58 8.23 -8.69 8.93
N LYS A 59 9.21 -8.56 8.03
CA LYS A 59 10.41 -7.75 8.28
C LYS A 59 10.16 -6.35 7.77
N PRO A 60 10.22 -5.31 8.62
CA PRO A 60 10.05 -3.94 8.19
C PRO A 60 11.09 -3.54 7.14
N VAL A 61 10.63 -3.19 5.95
CA VAL A 61 11.49 -2.83 4.80
C VAL A 61 11.03 -1.54 4.10
N GLY A 62 10.13 -0.79 4.74
CA GLY A 62 9.53 0.44 4.20
C GLY A 62 8.19 0.22 3.50
N LEU A 63 7.73 -1.02 3.33
CA LEU A 63 6.40 -1.35 2.82
C LEU A 63 5.33 -1.24 3.92
N ILE A 64 4.08 -1.05 3.50
CA ILE A 64 2.89 -0.91 4.36
C ILE A 64 2.17 -2.24 4.43
N VAL A 65 1.89 -2.72 5.64
CA VAL A 65 1.14 -3.97 5.86
C VAL A 65 -0.34 -3.78 5.52
N SER A 66 -0.90 -4.74 4.80
CA SER A 66 -2.34 -4.91 4.59
C SER A 66 -2.81 -6.20 5.26
N ALA A 67 -3.89 -6.13 6.03
CA ALA A 67 -4.47 -7.31 6.66
C ALA A 67 -5.20 -8.20 5.65
N PHE A 68 -5.89 -7.58 4.69
CA PHE A 68 -6.73 -8.27 3.71
C PHE A 68 -6.39 -7.85 2.29
N ARG A 69 -6.71 -8.72 1.35
CA ARG A 69 -6.74 -8.49 -0.09
C ARG A 69 -8.02 -7.76 -0.48
N PRO A 70 -8.11 -7.20 -1.68
CA PRO A 70 -9.37 -6.63 -2.20
C PRO A 70 -10.53 -7.65 -2.29
N SER A 71 -10.23 -8.94 -2.32
CA SER A 71 -11.20 -10.05 -2.27
C SER A 71 -11.71 -10.39 -0.87
N ASP A 72 -11.33 -9.63 0.17
CA ASP A 72 -11.59 -9.91 1.59
C ASP A 72 -10.87 -11.14 2.16
N ASP A 73 -9.99 -11.79 1.40
CA ASP A 73 -9.14 -12.84 1.93
C ASP A 73 -7.94 -12.25 2.71
N ALA A 74 -7.59 -12.87 3.82
CA ALA A 74 -6.41 -12.51 4.58
C ALA A 74 -5.12 -12.65 3.74
N THR A 75 -4.22 -11.68 3.84
CA THR A 75 -2.91 -11.76 3.19
C THR A 75 -2.08 -12.90 3.77
N GLN A 76 -1.40 -13.65 2.92
CA GLN A 76 -0.44 -14.68 3.33
C GLN A 76 0.89 -14.09 3.77
N TYR A 77 1.38 -13.12 3.00
CA TYR A 77 2.52 -12.28 3.36
C TYR A 77 2.00 -10.85 3.55
N GLY A 78 2.37 -10.20 4.64
CA GLY A 78 1.70 -8.99 5.09
C GLY A 78 1.84 -7.77 4.16
N PHE A 79 2.80 -7.74 3.23
CA PHE A 79 2.95 -6.65 2.28
C PHE A 79 2.26 -6.97 0.95
N LEU A 80 1.02 -6.50 0.79
CA LEU A 80 0.26 -6.57 -0.45
C LEU A 80 0.77 -5.50 -1.42
N ILE A 81 1.42 -5.91 -2.50
CA ILE A 81 2.14 -5.00 -3.40
C ILE A 81 1.20 -4.09 -4.19
N PRO A 82 0.08 -4.54 -4.79
CA PRO A 82 -0.84 -3.62 -5.45
C PRO A 82 -1.36 -2.51 -4.55
N SER A 83 -1.63 -2.81 -3.27
CA SER A 83 -2.06 -1.79 -2.30
C SER A 83 -0.93 -0.81 -1.97
N ASN A 84 0.31 -1.28 -1.89
CA ASN A 84 1.48 -0.41 -1.73
C ASN A 84 1.69 0.49 -2.97
N MET A 85 1.51 -0.02 -4.20
CA MET A 85 1.52 0.78 -5.43
C MET A 85 0.45 1.86 -5.41
N PHE A 86 -0.76 1.51 -4.99
CA PHE A 86 -1.85 2.48 -4.85
C PHE A 86 -1.57 3.53 -3.77
N ALA A 87 -0.95 3.14 -2.65
CA ALA A 87 -0.53 4.09 -1.62
C ALA A 87 0.50 5.10 -2.16
N VAL A 88 1.48 4.66 -2.96
CA VAL A 88 2.46 5.56 -3.62
C VAL A 88 1.76 6.61 -4.47
N VAL A 89 0.84 6.18 -5.33
CA VAL A 89 0.10 7.11 -6.22
C VAL A 89 -0.75 8.08 -5.41
N SER A 90 -1.50 7.56 -4.42
CA SER A 90 -2.38 8.37 -3.57
C SER A 90 -1.59 9.41 -2.75
N LEU A 91 -0.42 9.04 -2.23
CA LEU A 91 0.45 9.96 -1.50
C LEU A 91 1.04 11.05 -2.40
N ARG A 92 1.39 10.73 -3.65
CA ARG A 92 1.84 11.72 -4.64
C ARG A 92 0.73 12.71 -5.01
N GLN A 93 -0.49 12.20 -5.21
CA GLN A 93 -1.67 13.05 -5.46
C GLN A 93 -2.01 13.92 -4.25
N LEU A 94 -1.92 13.37 -3.04
CA LEU A 94 -2.11 14.11 -1.80
C LEU A 94 -1.08 15.25 -1.66
N ALA A 95 0.19 14.98 -1.92
CA ALA A 95 1.24 15.99 -1.90
C ALA A 95 0.98 17.12 -2.91
N GLU A 96 0.42 16.80 -4.08
CA GLU A 96 0.03 17.78 -5.08
C GLU A 96 -1.14 18.67 -4.58
N ILE A 97 -2.17 18.08 -4.00
CA ILE A 97 -3.32 18.79 -3.42
C ILE A 97 -2.86 19.70 -2.29
N GLU A 98 -2.07 19.19 -1.35
CA GLU A 98 -1.52 19.96 -0.23
C GLU A 98 -0.69 21.15 -0.70
N THR A 99 0.13 20.96 -1.74
CA THR A 99 0.93 22.04 -2.31
C THR A 99 0.10 23.08 -3.07
N LYS A 100 -0.79 22.61 -3.97
CA LYS A 100 -1.48 23.48 -4.93
C LYS A 100 -2.74 24.11 -4.36
N VAL A 101 -3.49 23.41 -3.52
CA VAL A 101 -4.79 23.84 -2.99
C VAL A 101 -4.65 24.39 -1.57
N LEU A 102 -4.17 23.56 -0.63
CA LEU A 102 -4.13 23.89 0.80
C LEU A 102 -2.90 24.73 1.19
N LYS A 103 -1.88 24.82 0.32
CA LYS A 103 -0.62 25.53 0.56
C LYS A 103 0.17 25.02 1.77
N ASN A 104 -0.04 23.78 2.16
CA ASN A 104 0.66 23.12 3.25
C ASN A 104 1.89 22.35 2.70
N THR A 105 3.00 23.04 2.54
CA THR A 105 4.22 22.49 1.95
C THR A 105 4.93 21.47 2.87
N GLU A 106 4.73 21.57 4.18
CA GLU A 106 5.32 20.65 5.16
C GLU A 106 4.69 19.26 5.03
N PHE A 107 3.37 19.17 5.11
CA PHE A 107 2.67 17.91 4.96
C PHE A 107 2.79 17.32 3.54
N ALA A 108 2.84 18.17 2.52
CA ALA A 108 3.14 17.77 1.15
C ALA A 108 4.52 17.08 1.03
N ALA A 109 5.54 17.63 1.69
CA ALA A 109 6.88 17.04 1.72
C ALA A 109 6.89 15.70 2.47
N GLU A 110 6.14 15.60 3.57
CA GLU A 110 5.96 14.35 4.32
C GLU A 110 5.32 13.25 3.46
N CYS A 111 4.23 13.56 2.76
CA CYS A 111 3.56 12.64 1.85
C CYS A 111 4.48 12.17 0.73
N LYS A 112 5.23 13.10 0.13
CA LYS A 112 6.19 12.78 -0.93
C LYS A 112 7.31 11.88 -0.42
N ALA A 113 7.88 12.16 0.74
CA ALA A 113 8.94 11.35 1.32
C ALA A 113 8.47 9.91 1.61
N LEU A 114 7.24 9.75 2.13
CA LEU A 114 6.66 8.42 2.35
C LEU A 114 6.39 7.70 1.03
N ALA A 115 5.89 8.39 0.01
CA ALA A 115 5.69 7.81 -1.32
C ALA A 115 7.01 7.31 -1.93
N ASP A 116 8.07 8.12 -1.85
CA ASP A 116 9.38 7.76 -2.38
C ASP A 116 10.02 6.57 -1.60
N GLU A 117 9.81 6.51 -0.28
CA GLU A 117 10.25 5.36 0.54
C GLU A 117 9.54 4.07 0.15
N VAL A 118 8.20 4.10 0.03
CA VAL A 118 7.40 2.92 -0.33
C VAL A 118 7.73 2.46 -1.75
N ASP A 119 7.86 3.37 -2.71
CA ASP A 119 8.23 3.05 -4.09
C ASP A 119 9.61 2.38 -4.16
N ALA A 120 10.62 2.95 -3.50
CA ALA A 120 11.94 2.35 -3.41
C ALA A 120 11.90 0.94 -2.79
N ALA A 121 11.04 0.74 -1.77
CA ALA A 121 10.86 -0.56 -1.15
C ALA A 121 10.18 -1.57 -2.09
N ILE A 122 9.18 -1.15 -2.89
CA ILE A 122 8.56 -1.99 -3.93
C ILE A 122 9.62 -2.45 -4.93
N GLN A 123 10.39 -1.52 -5.51
CA GLN A 123 11.42 -1.83 -6.50
C GLN A 123 12.48 -2.79 -5.96
N LYS A 124 12.82 -2.68 -4.69
CA LYS A 124 13.86 -3.49 -4.05
C LYS A 124 13.40 -4.88 -3.61
N HIS A 125 12.16 -4.98 -3.11
CA HIS A 125 11.70 -6.17 -2.40
C HIS A 125 10.56 -6.92 -3.09
N ALA A 126 9.86 -6.27 -4.05
CA ALA A 126 8.72 -6.88 -4.72
C ALA A 126 9.01 -7.34 -6.15
N VAL A 127 10.12 -6.95 -6.76
CA VAL A 127 10.54 -7.45 -8.08
C VAL A 127 11.26 -8.78 -7.90
N VAL A 128 10.67 -9.85 -8.45
CA VAL A 128 11.14 -11.23 -8.31
C VAL A 128 11.39 -11.88 -9.67
N ASN A 129 12.21 -12.93 -9.69
CA ASN A 129 12.44 -13.71 -10.91
C ASN A 129 11.46 -14.90 -10.95
N HIS A 130 10.45 -14.79 -11.80
CA HIS A 130 9.54 -15.89 -12.05
C HIS A 130 10.17 -16.87 -13.07
N PRO A 131 10.09 -18.20 -12.86
CA PRO A 131 10.82 -19.18 -13.70
C PRO A 131 10.39 -19.19 -15.17
N VAL A 132 9.19 -18.73 -15.48
CA VAL A 132 8.66 -18.69 -16.85
C VAL A 132 8.65 -17.28 -17.42
N CYS A 133 8.23 -16.28 -16.62
CA CYS A 133 7.99 -14.90 -17.09
C CYS A 133 9.21 -13.98 -16.93
N GLY A 134 10.28 -14.42 -16.27
CA GLY A 134 11.40 -13.54 -15.95
C GLY A 134 11.10 -12.61 -14.78
N LYS A 135 11.53 -11.35 -14.85
CA LYS A 135 11.26 -10.37 -13.80
C LYS A 135 9.79 -9.96 -13.82
N VAL A 136 9.14 -10.04 -12.66
CA VAL A 136 7.75 -9.63 -12.45
C VAL A 136 7.60 -9.00 -11.06
N TYR A 137 6.55 -8.23 -10.85
CA TYR A 137 6.13 -7.88 -9.49
C TYR A 137 5.48 -9.08 -8.81
N ALA A 138 5.87 -9.34 -7.56
CA ALA A 138 5.13 -10.25 -6.69
C ALA A 138 3.81 -9.60 -6.25
N PHE A 139 2.82 -10.42 -5.96
CA PHE A 139 1.53 -9.92 -5.40
C PHE A 139 1.66 -9.63 -3.91
N GLU A 140 2.32 -10.52 -3.16
CA GLU A 140 2.63 -10.33 -1.74
C GLU A 140 4.09 -10.66 -1.46
N VAL A 141 4.67 -9.96 -0.48
CA VAL A 141 6.00 -10.25 0.08
C VAL A 141 5.99 -10.09 1.61
N ASP A 142 6.99 -10.63 2.30
CA ASP A 142 7.13 -10.55 3.76
C ASP A 142 8.34 -9.74 4.25
N GLY A 143 9.22 -9.32 3.34
CA GLY A 143 10.47 -8.64 3.65
C GLY A 143 11.60 -9.57 4.10
N PHE A 144 11.34 -10.86 4.37
CA PHE A 144 12.36 -11.88 4.66
C PHE A 144 12.91 -12.55 3.40
N GLY A 145 12.32 -12.27 2.24
CA GLY A 145 12.69 -12.83 0.94
C GLY A 145 11.67 -13.81 0.38
N ASN A 146 10.56 -14.03 1.06
CA ASN A 146 9.46 -14.82 0.52
C ASN A 146 8.53 -13.94 -0.32
N SER A 147 7.96 -14.53 -1.35
CA SER A 147 7.05 -13.87 -2.28
C SER A 147 5.94 -14.80 -2.75
N TYR A 148 4.81 -14.23 -3.08
CA TYR A 148 3.66 -14.93 -3.63
C TYR A 148 3.30 -14.33 -4.98
N CYS A 149 3.38 -15.14 -6.04
CA CYS A 149 3.07 -14.73 -7.41
C CYS A 149 1.65 -15.17 -7.74
N MET A 150 0.74 -14.26 -7.71
CA MET A 150 -0.67 -14.35 -8.15
C MET A 150 -1.15 -12.97 -8.51
N ASP A 151 -2.42 -12.80 -8.80
CA ASP A 151 -3.11 -11.52 -8.81
C ASP A 151 -4.55 -11.70 -8.33
N ASP A 152 -5.21 -10.59 -7.98
CA ASP A 152 -6.62 -10.55 -7.60
C ASP A 152 -7.45 -9.96 -8.75
N ALA A 153 -8.69 -10.40 -8.89
CA ALA A 153 -9.62 -9.81 -9.86
C ALA A 153 -10.15 -8.44 -9.41
N ASN A 154 -10.04 -8.13 -8.11
CA ASN A 154 -10.49 -6.87 -7.53
C ASN A 154 -9.35 -5.85 -7.48
N VAL A 155 -9.68 -4.56 -7.60
CA VAL A 155 -8.72 -3.44 -7.56
C VAL A 155 -8.50 -3.01 -6.11
N PRO A 156 -7.24 -2.77 -5.69
CA PRO A 156 -5.99 -2.75 -6.45
C PRO A 156 -5.45 -4.16 -6.78
N SER A 157 -5.00 -4.34 -8.01
CA SER A 157 -4.34 -5.55 -8.52
C SER A 157 -3.08 -5.19 -9.31
N LEU A 158 -2.23 -6.15 -9.61
CA LEU A 158 -1.03 -5.91 -10.43
C LEU A 158 -1.43 -5.45 -11.84
N LEU A 159 -2.45 -6.08 -12.43
CA LEU A 159 -2.99 -5.68 -13.74
C LEU A 159 -3.60 -4.27 -13.72
N ALA A 160 -4.07 -3.78 -12.57
CA ALA A 160 -4.60 -2.44 -12.42
C ALA A 160 -3.53 -1.37 -12.18
N ALA A 161 -2.26 -1.73 -12.00
CA ALA A 161 -1.19 -0.77 -11.68
C ALA A 161 -1.07 0.38 -12.71
N PRO A 162 -1.15 0.16 -14.05
CA PRO A 162 -1.18 1.24 -15.02
C PRO A 162 -2.45 2.10 -14.93
N TYR A 163 -3.61 1.48 -14.72
CA TYR A 163 -4.89 2.20 -14.56
C TYR A 163 -4.86 3.11 -13.32
N LEU A 164 -4.25 2.65 -12.24
CA LEU A 164 -4.08 3.43 -11.01
C LEU A 164 -3.03 4.54 -11.16
N GLY A 165 -2.18 4.48 -12.20
CA GLY A 165 -1.15 5.48 -12.48
C GLY A 165 0.19 5.20 -11.80
N PHE A 166 0.44 3.97 -11.35
CA PHE A 166 1.72 3.60 -10.75
C PHE A 166 2.83 3.45 -11.79
N CYS A 167 2.53 2.81 -12.92
CA CYS A 167 3.48 2.59 -14.00
C CYS A 167 2.84 2.87 -15.37
N SER A 168 3.65 2.87 -16.43
CA SER A 168 3.16 2.91 -17.81
C SER A 168 2.49 1.58 -18.19
N PRO A 169 1.51 1.58 -19.11
CA PRO A 169 1.01 0.34 -19.73
C PRO A 169 2.10 -0.47 -20.46
N ASP A 170 3.19 0.20 -20.83
CA ASP A 170 4.34 -0.42 -21.52
C ASP A 170 5.49 -0.76 -20.54
N ASP A 171 5.23 -0.77 -19.23
CA ASP A 171 6.21 -1.17 -18.22
C ASP A 171 6.63 -2.62 -18.46
N PRO A 172 7.95 -2.94 -18.47
CA PRO A 172 8.42 -4.29 -18.77
C PRO A 172 8.25 -5.31 -17.63
N LEU A 173 7.79 -4.89 -16.44
CA LEU A 173 7.57 -5.75 -15.27
C LEU A 173 6.14 -6.23 -15.13
#